data_a26a605ffc0a383a15e0e0a0386fcf25
#
_entry.id   a26a605ffc0a383a15e0e0a0386fcf25
#
_cell.length_a   1.000
_cell.length_b   1.000
_cell.length_c   1.000
_cell.angle_alpha   90.00
_cell.angle_beta   90.00
_cell.angle_gamma   90.00
#
_symmetry.space_group_name_H-M   'P 1'
#
loop_
_entity.id
_entity.type
_entity.pdbx_description
1 polymer ?
#
loop_
_entity_poly.entity_id
_entity_poly.type
_entity_poly.pdbx_seq_one_letter_code
_entity_poly.pdbx_strand_id
1 'polypeptide(L)'
;VDQSGSMSDKMSIGKSKAEFVSDALNRTLVNLVGRCRKSEVVRDYFEVGVIGYGGHGVENGFPGALGSRVINPISAIEQNPTRVEDRKKKMDDGAGGIVEIAVKFPVWFEPRADGGTPMRAALTKAAEELAVWCDAHPDSYPPTVLHVTDGESGDGEPEEIASNLAQLRTNDGPVVVMNIHVSSL
;
A
#
# COMPACT_ATOMS: atom_id res chain seq x y z
N VAL A 1 3.08 5.79 -1.20
CA VAL A 1 3.53 5.69 0.20
C VAL A 1 4.81 6.48 0.36
N ASP A 2 4.80 7.43 1.28
CA ASP A 2 5.95 8.24 1.67
C ASP A 2 7.01 7.38 2.37
N GLN A 3 8.26 7.53 1.91
CA GLN A 3 9.44 6.89 2.47
C GLN A 3 10.56 7.93 2.69
N SER A 4 10.20 9.22 2.77
CA SER A 4 11.14 10.33 3.02
C SER A 4 11.74 10.27 4.43
N GLY A 5 12.76 11.08 4.66
CA GLY A 5 13.53 11.08 5.92
C GLY A 5 12.67 11.32 7.17
N SER A 6 11.61 12.15 7.10
CA SER A 6 10.67 12.42 8.20
C SER A 6 9.91 11.18 8.68
N MET A 7 9.74 10.19 7.81
CA MET A 7 9.12 8.91 8.19
C MET A 7 9.95 8.10 9.21
N SER A 8 11.19 8.50 9.50
CA SER A 8 12.00 7.93 10.58
C SER A 8 11.57 8.37 11.98
N ASP A 9 10.78 9.45 12.10
CA ASP A 9 10.31 9.98 13.36
C ASP A 9 9.56 8.93 14.18
N LYS A 10 9.83 8.92 15.48
CA LYS A 10 9.18 7.98 16.41
C LYS A 10 7.77 8.45 16.78
N MET A 11 6.86 7.53 16.73
CA MET A 11 5.51 7.69 17.26
C MET A 11 5.45 7.36 18.75
N SER A 12 4.41 7.80 19.45
CA SER A 12 4.18 7.50 20.89
C SER A 12 4.19 6.01 21.23
N ILE A 13 3.92 5.14 20.25
CA ILE A 13 3.94 3.67 20.38
C ILE A 13 5.34 3.06 20.26
N GLY A 14 6.40 3.87 20.15
CA GLY A 14 7.80 3.44 20.07
C GLY A 14 8.28 2.96 18.70
N LYS A 15 7.41 2.86 17.69
CA LYS A 15 7.74 2.58 16.28
C LYS A 15 7.99 3.88 15.52
N SER A 16 8.76 3.81 14.43
CA SER A 16 8.79 4.92 13.47
C SER A 16 7.52 4.97 12.64
N LYS A 17 7.23 6.12 12.03
CA LYS A 17 6.12 6.27 11.09
C LYS A 17 6.23 5.26 9.94
N ALA A 18 7.44 5.05 9.39
CA ALA A 18 7.70 4.07 8.35
C ALA A 18 7.37 2.64 8.80
N GLU A 19 7.78 2.24 10.02
CA GLU A 19 7.46 0.92 10.58
C GLU A 19 5.95 0.75 10.78
N PHE A 20 5.27 1.79 11.24
CA PHE A 20 3.82 1.78 11.43
C PHE A 20 3.07 1.63 10.11
N VAL A 21 3.42 2.43 9.11
CA VAL A 21 2.79 2.41 7.77
C VAL A 21 3.04 1.08 7.07
N SER A 22 4.28 0.57 7.12
CA SER A 22 4.62 -0.73 6.56
C SER A 22 3.81 -1.86 7.20
N ASP A 23 3.69 -1.88 8.54
CA ASP A 23 2.88 -2.89 9.24
C ASP A 23 1.38 -2.78 8.87
N ALA A 24 0.84 -1.56 8.79
CA ALA A 24 -0.56 -1.32 8.39
C ALA A 24 -0.83 -1.79 6.95
N LEU A 25 0.09 -1.49 6.02
CA LEU A 25 -0.03 -1.92 4.63
C LEU A 25 0.02 -3.45 4.50
N ASN A 26 0.99 -4.10 5.14
CA ASN A 26 1.10 -5.56 5.14
C ASN A 26 -0.13 -6.23 5.76
N ARG A 27 -0.70 -5.68 6.85
CA ARG A 27 -1.98 -6.16 7.43
C ARG A 27 -3.15 -6.02 6.46
N THR A 28 -3.19 -4.92 5.72
CA THR A 28 -4.22 -4.69 4.70
C THR A 28 -4.12 -5.73 3.60
N LEU A 29 -2.91 -6.02 3.12
CA LEU A 29 -2.68 -7.08 2.12
C LEU A 29 -3.08 -8.46 2.63
N VAL A 30 -2.71 -8.82 3.86
CA VAL A 30 -3.16 -10.08 4.50
C VAL A 30 -4.67 -10.19 4.53
N ASN A 31 -5.36 -9.09 4.89
CA ASN A 31 -6.82 -9.06 4.94
C ASN A 31 -7.45 -9.20 3.55
N LEU A 32 -6.90 -8.52 2.52
CA LEU A 32 -7.37 -8.62 1.14
C LEU A 32 -7.19 -10.05 0.61
N VAL A 33 -6.02 -10.65 0.78
CA VAL A 33 -5.75 -12.05 0.42
C VAL A 33 -6.76 -12.97 1.11
N GLY A 34 -6.99 -12.79 2.40
CA GLY A 34 -7.96 -13.58 3.15
C GLY A 34 -9.39 -13.46 2.63
N ARG A 35 -9.82 -12.25 2.24
CA ARG A 35 -11.15 -12.01 1.63
C ARG A 35 -11.32 -12.61 0.24
N CYS A 36 -10.22 -12.71 -0.51
CA CYS A 36 -10.21 -13.30 -1.85
C CYS A 36 -10.08 -14.82 -1.84
N ARG A 37 -9.80 -15.43 -0.68
CA ARG A 37 -9.63 -16.88 -0.55
C ARG A 37 -10.98 -17.60 -0.62
N LYS A 38 -11.10 -18.54 -1.56
CA LYS A 38 -12.21 -19.48 -1.67
C LYS A 38 -11.65 -20.90 -1.59
N SER A 39 -11.96 -21.60 -0.51
CA SER A 39 -11.32 -22.87 -0.17
C SER A 39 -9.79 -22.70 -0.10
N GLU A 40 -9.02 -23.38 -0.93
CA GLU A 40 -7.56 -23.32 -0.92
C GLU A 40 -6.97 -22.33 -1.94
N VAL A 41 -7.81 -21.68 -2.77
CA VAL A 41 -7.36 -20.82 -3.87
C VAL A 41 -7.71 -19.36 -3.59
N VAL A 42 -6.76 -18.46 -3.83
CA VAL A 42 -7.00 -17.01 -3.85
C VAL A 42 -7.44 -16.62 -5.26
N ARG A 43 -8.58 -15.93 -5.37
CA ARG A 43 -9.15 -15.47 -6.64
C ARG A 43 -8.82 -13.99 -6.84
N ASP A 44 -8.55 -13.61 -8.08
CA ASP A 44 -8.19 -12.25 -8.46
C ASP A 44 -9.39 -11.30 -8.51
N TYR A 45 -9.99 -11.05 -7.33
CA TYR A 45 -11.04 -10.04 -7.18
C TYR A 45 -10.47 -8.63 -7.06
N PHE A 46 -9.19 -8.51 -6.75
CA PHE A 46 -8.46 -7.24 -6.65
C PHE A 46 -7.13 -7.32 -7.36
N GLU A 47 -6.74 -6.20 -7.93
CA GLU A 47 -5.36 -5.90 -8.31
C GLU A 47 -4.85 -4.77 -7.40
N VAL A 48 -3.62 -4.88 -6.95
CA VAL A 48 -3.02 -3.92 -6.00
C VAL A 48 -1.67 -3.46 -6.51
N GLY A 49 -1.47 -2.15 -6.53
CA GLY A 49 -0.19 -1.50 -6.76
C GLY A 49 0.30 -0.79 -5.51
N VAL A 50 1.60 -0.78 -5.30
CA VAL A 50 2.24 0.04 -4.27
C VAL A 50 3.37 0.83 -4.93
N ILE A 51 3.34 2.15 -4.77
CA ILE A 51 4.40 3.06 -5.19
C ILE A 51 5.01 3.65 -3.93
N GLY A 52 6.31 3.45 -3.74
CA GLY A 52 7.10 4.11 -2.71
C GLY A 52 7.83 5.33 -3.27
N TYR A 53 8.04 6.37 -2.48
CA TYR A 53 8.84 7.53 -2.87
C TYR A 53 9.64 8.09 -1.70
N GLY A 54 10.91 8.43 -1.96
CA GLY A 54 11.87 8.86 -0.95
C GLY A 54 13.23 9.16 -1.56
N GLY A 55 14.31 8.88 -0.85
CA GLY A 55 15.68 9.16 -1.28
C GLY A 55 16.14 8.43 -2.54
N HIS A 56 15.52 7.34 -2.88
CA HIS A 56 15.76 6.61 -4.13
C HIS A 56 14.85 7.06 -5.29
N GLY A 57 14.10 8.16 -5.11
CA GLY A 57 13.11 8.62 -6.08
C GLY A 57 11.78 7.89 -5.94
N VAL A 58 11.16 7.56 -7.07
CA VAL A 58 9.86 6.88 -7.14
C VAL A 58 10.07 5.44 -7.61
N GLU A 59 9.73 4.50 -6.77
CA GLU A 59 9.96 3.07 -7.01
C GLU A 59 8.66 2.25 -6.91
N ASN A 60 8.67 1.07 -7.53
CA ASN A 60 7.67 0.06 -7.22
C ASN A 60 7.87 -0.41 -5.77
N GLY A 61 6.82 -0.36 -4.95
CA GLY A 61 6.89 -0.77 -3.55
C GLY A 61 6.96 -2.27 -3.33
N PHE A 62 6.66 -3.08 -4.36
CA PHE A 62 6.82 -4.51 -4.31
C PHE A 62 8.16 -4.92 -4.93
N PRO A 63 9.04 -5.59 -4.18
CA PRO A 63 10.30 -6.09 -4.72
C PRO A 63 10.17 -7.45 -5.41
N GLY A 64 11.28 -7.91 -5.99
CA GLY A 64 11.40 -9.27 -6.53
C GLY A 64 10.47 -9.54 -7.71
N ALA A 65 9.77 -10.68 -7.69
CA ALA A 65 8.91 -11.11 -8.79
C ALA A 65 7.75 -10.15 -9.06
N LEU A 66 7.24 -9.46 -8.03
CA LEU A 66 6.18 -8.46 -8.15
C LEU A 66 6.70 -7.11 -8.69
N GLY A 67 8.02 -6.89 -8.66
CA GLY A 67 8.65 -5.63 -9.09
C GLY A 67 8.61 -5.36 -10.59
N SER A 68 8.25 -6.37 -11.41
CA SER A 68 8.21 -6.24 -12.88
C SER A 68 7.06 -5.35 -13.38
N ARG A 69 6.03 -5.13 -12.57
CA ARG A 69 4.90 -4.23 -12.84
C ARG A 69 4.42 -3.60 -11.54
N VAL A 70 3.81 -2.42 -11.62
CA VAL A 70 3.32 -1.71 -10.43
C VAL A 70 2.06 -2.37 -9.87
N ILE A 71 1.09 -2.68 -10.74
CA ILE A 71 -0.20 -3.26 -10.35
C ILE A 71 -0.16 -4.77 -10.55
N ASN A 72 -0.43 -5.54 -9.50
CA ASN A 72 -0.35 -7.00 -9.47
C ASN A 72 -1.68 -7.62 -9.01
N PRO A 73 -2.10 -8.78 -9.57
CA PRO A 73 -3.26 -9.50 -9.07
C PRO A 73 -3.00 -10.03 -7.66
N ILE A 74 -4.06 -10.09 -6.85
CA ILE A 74 -3.95 -10.47 -5.44
C ILE A 74 -3.40 -11.89 -5.24
N SER A 75 -3.64 -12.80 -6.19
CA SER A 75 -3.08 -14.16 -6.17
C SER A 75 -1.56 -14.16 -6.35
N ALA A 76 -1.02 -13.30 -7.21
CA ALA A 76 0.43 -13.15 -7.37
C ALA A 76 1.07 -12.54 -6.11
N ILE A 77 0.40 -11.59 -5.47
CA ILE A 77 0.86 -11.01 -4.19
C ILE A 77 0.91 -12.10 -3.12
N GLU A 78 -0.15 -12.89 -2.98
CA GLU A 78 -0.19 -13.99 -2.00
C GLU A 78 0.98 -14.94 -2.13
N GLN A 79 1.40 -15.27 -3.35
CA GLN A 79 2.45 -16.25 -3.63
C GLN A 79 3.88 -15.69 -3.48
N ASN A 80 4.05 -14.38 -3.44
CA ASN A 80 5.36 -13.74 -3.49
C ASN A 80 5.63 -12.76 -2.33
N PRO A 81 5.49 -13.16 -1.06
CA PRO A 81 5.93 -12.32 0.04
C PRO A 81 7.46 -12.23 0.04
N THR A 82 8.00 -11.09 0.45
CA THR A 82 9.45 -10.89 0.62
C THR A 82 10.01 -11.81 1.69
N ARG A 83 9.25 -11.97 2.77
CA ARG A 83 9.55 -12.86 3.90
C ARG A 83 8.30 -13.20 4.69
N VAL A 84 8.41 -14.19 5.57
CA VAL A 84 7.34 -14.58 6.49
C VAL A 84 7.85 -14.49 7.92
N GLU A 85 7.16 -13.76 8.76
CA GLU A 85 7.45 -13.60 10.19
C GLU A 85 6.60 -14.52 11.05
N ASP A 86 7.15 -14.96 12.18
CA ASP A 86 6.37 -15.53 13.26
C ASP A 86 5.87 -14.42 14.16
N ARG A 87 4.55 -14.22 14.20
CA ARG A 87 3.90 -13.22 15.06
C ARG A 87 2.96 -13.89 16.04
N LYS A 88 2.70 -13.22 17.17
CA LYS A 88 1.67 -13.63 18.13
C LYS A 88 0.38 -12.89 17.84
N LYS A 89 -0.73 -13.61 17.79
CA LYS A 89 -2.08 -13.05 17.67
C LYS A 89 -2.87 -13.43 18.90
N LYS A 90 -3.48 -12.41 19.54
CA LYS A 90 -4.43 -12.63 20.63
C LYS A 90 -5.77 -13.05 20.06
N MET A 91 -6.32 -14.12 20.56
CA MET A 91 -7.63 -14.64 20.19
C MET A 91 -8.43 -14.96 21.45
N ASP A 92 -9.75 -14.80 21.38
CA ASP A 92 -10.67 -15.29 22.39
C ASP A 92 -10.64 -16.83 22.39
N ASP A 93 -10.56 -17.45 23.57
CA ASP A 93 -10.56 -18.91 23.75
C ASP A 93 -11.97 -19.52 23.73
N GLY A 94 -13.01 -18.69 23.57
CA GLY A 94 -14.42 -19.11 23.58
C GLY A 94 -14.99 -19.30 24.99
N ALA A 95 -14.17 -19.13 26.04
CA ALA A 95 -14.57 -19.26 27.42
C ALA A 95 -14.41 -17.93 28.21
N GLY A 96 -14.16 -16.83 27.50
CA GLY A 96 -13.97 -15.49 28.05
C GLY A 96 -12.52 -15.17 28.42
N GLY A 97 -11.57 -16.04 28.09
CA GLY A 97 -10.13 -15.83 28.19
C GLY A 97 -9.51 -15.37 26.87
N ILE A 98 -8.27 -14.86 26.93
CA ILE A 98 -7.47 -14.49 25.76
C ILE A 98 -6.24 -15.38 25.71
N VAL A 99 -6.07 -16.11 24.59
CA VAL A 99 -4.88 -16.91 24.31
C VAL A 99 -4.02 -16.26 23.22
N GLU A 100 -2.72 -16.40 23.33
CA GLU A 100 -1.78 -16.01 22.29
C GLU A 100 -1.45 -17.21 21.42
N ILE A 101 -1.73 -17.10 20.13
CA ILE A 101 -1.35 -18.13 19.14
C ILE A 101 -0.26 -17.60 18.23
N ALA A 102 0.68 -18.48 17.84
CA ALA A 102 1.66 -18.18 16.81
C ALA A 102 1.00 -18.22 15.44
N VAL A 103 1.22 -17.17 14.65
CA VAL A 103 0.71 -17.06 13.28
C VAL A 103 1.83 -16.67 12.34
N LYS A 104 1.84 -17.24 11.14
CA LYS A 104 2.73 -16.82 10.06
C LYS A 104 2.17 -15.53 9.44
N PHE A 105 3.01 -14.50 9.39
CA PHE A 105 2.65 -13.18 8.87
C PHE A 105 3.54 -12.86 7.67
N PRO A 106 3.01 -12.87 6.45
CA PRO A 106 3.74 -12.50 5.25
C PRO A 106 3.99 -10.99 5.21
N VAL A 107 5.16 -10.60 4.74
CA VAL A 107 5.59 -9.22 4.56
C VAL A 107 5.95 -9.02 3.10
N TRP A 108 5.40 -7.98 2.47
CA TRP A 108 5.65 -7.60 1.08
C TRP A 108 6.32 -6.24 0.96
N PHE A 109 6.00 -5.33 1.88
CA PHE A 109 6.47 -3.95 1.89
C PHE A 109 7.32 -3.70 3.13
N GLU A 110 8.57 -3.29 2.91
CA GLU A 110 9.53 -3.03 3.99
C GLU A 110 9.52 -1.55 4.38
N PRO A 111 9.72 -1.22 5.68
CA PRO A 111 9.82 0.16 6.11
C PRO A 111 11.10 0.80 5.55
N ARG A 112 10.95 1.99 4.98
CA ARG A 112 12.06 2.84 4.54
C ARG A 112 11.80 4.28 4.98
N ALA A 113 12.86 5.01 5.29
CA ALA A 113 12.77 6.41 5.68
C ALA A 113 14.09 7.11 5.36
N ASP A 114 14.21 7.65 4.15
CA ASP A 114 15.40 8.37 3.70
C ASP A 114 15.08 9.42 2.63
N GLY A 115 15.96 10.43 2.52
CA GLY A 115 15.96 11.44 1.48
C GLY A 115 14.77 12.38 1.47
N GLY A 116 14.49 12.92 0.30
CA GLY A 116 13.42 13.91 0.06
C GLY A 116 12.05 13.31 -0.19
N THR A 117 11.09 14.17 -0.56
CA THR A 117 9.67 13.83 -0.72
C THR A 117 9.20 14.09 -2.16
N PRO A 118 9.58 13.26 -3.16
CA PRO A 118 9.18 13.44 -4.56
C PRO A 118 7.72 13.02 -4.77
N MET A 119 6.81 13.70 -4.10
CA MET A 119 5.38 13.41 -4.06
C MET A 119 4.72 13.62 -5.43
N ARG A 120 5.06 14.73 -6.10
CA ARG A 120 4.52 15.04 -7.42
C ARG A 120 4.89 13.95 -8.44
N ALA A 121 6.14 13.53 -8.45
CA ALA A 121 6.60 12.45 -9.33
C ALA A 121 5.89 11.12 -9.02
N ALA A 122 5.64 10.82 -7.74
CA ALA A 122 4.92 9.61 -7.34
C ALA A 122 3.46 9.61 -7.79
N LEU A 123 2.76 10.75 -7.64
CA LEU A 123 1.39 10.90 -8.13
C LEU A 123 1.32 10.85 -9.66
N THR A 124 2.31 11.42 -10.37
CA THR A 124 2.42 11.31 -11.83
C THR A 124 2.52 9.85 -12.26
N LYS A 125 3.43 9.09 -11.63
CA LYS A 125 3.56 7.66 -11.91
C LYS A 125 2.26 6.90 -11.62
N ALA A 126 1.57 7.21 -10.54
CA ALA A 126 0.28 6.59 -10.24
C ALA A 126 -0.78 6.91 -11.31
N ALA A 127 -0.81 8.15 -11.80
CA ALA A 127 -1.72 8.56 -12.87
C ALA A 127 -1.45 7.82 -14.19
N GLU A 128 -0.18 7.68 -14.56
CA GLU A 128 0.23 6.94 -15.77
C GLU A 128 -0.20 5.46 -15.69
N GLU A 129 0.09 4.79 -14.57
CA GLU A 129 -0.27 3.39 -14.36
C GLU A 129 -1.80 3.19 -14.37
N LEU A 130 -2.55 4.09 -13.71
CA LEU A 130 -3.99 3.98 -13.61
C LEU A 130 -4.70 4.39 -14.91
N ALA A 131 -4.15 5.29 -15.73
CA ALA A 131 -4.69 5.57 -17.05
C ALA A 131 -4.69 4.32 -17.92
N VAL A 132 -3.55 3.62 -17.98
CA VAL A 132 -3.43 2.36 -18.73
C VAL A 132 -4.35 1.28 -18.14
N TRP A 133 -4.45 1.21 -16.82
CA TRP A 133 -5.32 0.22 -16.17
C TRP A 133 -6.80 0.48 -16.44
N CYS A 134 -7.27 1.71 -16.32
CA CYS A 134 -8.67 2.08 -16.60
C CYS A 134 -9.07 1.79 -18.05
N ASP A 135 -8.18 2.07 -19.01
CA ASP A 135 -8.40 1.78 -20.43
C ASP A 135 -8.50 0.27 -20.69
N ALA A 136 -7.72 -0.53 -19.97
CA ALA A 136 -7.74 -1.99 -20.09
C ALA A 136 -8.93 -2.65 -19.35
N HIS A 137 -9.52 -1.95 -18.37
CA HIS A 137 -10.58 -2.47 -17.50
C HIS A 137 -11.78 -1.52 -17.40
N PRO A 138 -12.39 -1.16 -18.54
CA PRO A 138 -13.43 -0.10 -18.59
C PRO A 138 -14.68 -0.44 -17.76
N ASP A 139 -15.00 -1.72 -17.56
CA ASP A 139 -16.18 -2.19 -16.84
C ASP A 139 -15.91 -2.60 -15.39
N SER A 140 -14.71 -2.33 -14.90
CA SER A 140 -14.34 -2.61 -13.51
C SER A 140 -14.79 -1.48 -12.58
N TYR A 141 -14.87 -1.76 -11.27
CA TYR A 141 -14.94 -0.73 -10.23
C TYR A 141 -13.77 0.26 -10.39
N PRO A 142 -14.03 1.56 -10.18
CA PRO A 142 -12.97 2.55 -10.29
C PRO A 142 -11.88 2.31 -9.24
N PRO A 143 -10.61 2.52 -9.59
CA PRO A 143 -9.51 2.40 -8.66
C PRO A 143 -9.64 3.32 -7.44
N THR A 144 -9.10 2.87 -6.31
CA THR A 144 -8.94 3.70 -5.11
C THR A 144 -7.46 3.92 -4.84
N VAL A 145 -7.04 5.17 -4.77
CA VAL A 145 -5.69 5.58 -4.43
C VAL A 145 -5.63 6.01 -2.98
N LEU A 146 -4.79 5.35 -2.18
CA LEU A 146 -4.49 5.75 -0.82
C LEU A 146 -3.10 6.39 -0.81
N HIS A 147 -3.05 7.71 -0.78
CA HIS A 147 -1.81 8.46 -0.64
C HIS A 147 -1.49 8.62 0.85
N VAL A 148 -0.36 8.05 1.27
CA VAL A 148 0.08 8.05 2.68
C VAL A 148 1.34 8.87 2.80
N THR A 149 1.32 9.94 3.59
CA THR A 149 2.44 10.89 3.77
C THR A 149 2.41 11.49 5.18
N ASP A 150 3.53 11.99 5.65
CA ASP A 150 3.64 12.76 6.89
C ASP A 150 4.05 14.23 6.66
N GLY A 151 4.20 14.66 5.40
CA GLY A 151 4.72 15.97 5.08
C GLY A 151 4.25 16.57 3.77
N GLU A 152 4.96 17.62 3.37
CA GLU A 152 4.72 18.37 2.16
C GLU A 152 5.55 17.82 0.99
N SER A 153 5.15 18.15 -0.23
CA SER A 153 5.88 17.82 -1.44
C SER A 153 7.23 18.55 -1.51
N GLY A 154 8.29 17.81 -1.84
CA GLY A 154 9.63 18.37 -2.04
C GLY A 154 9.96 18.68 -3.51
N ASP A 155 9.08 18.31 -4.46
CA ASP A 155 9.31 18.40 -5.90
C ASP A 155 8.24 19.27 -6.63
N GLY A 156 7.52 20.11 -5.91
CA GLY A 156 6.53 21.06 -6.43
C GLY A 156 5.09 20.73 -6.02
N GLU A 157 4.15 21.51 -6.56
CA GLU A 157 2.73 21.44 -6.19
C GLU A 157 2.10 20.13 -6.70
N PRO A 158 1.58 19.26 -5.82
CA PRO A 158 1.01 17.97 -6.21
C PRO A 158 -0.48 18.05 -6.59
N GLU A 159 -1.17 19.16 -6.30
CA GLU A 159 -2.62 19.30 -6.36
C GLU A 159 -3.18 19.12 -7.77
N GLU A 160 -2.48 19.66 -8.78
CA GLU A 160 -2.88 19.52 -10.18
C GLU A 160 -2.85 18.05 -10.59
N ILE A 161 -1.79 17.34 -10.24
CA ILE A 161 -1.66 15.90 -10.57
C ILE A 161 -2.69 15.06 -9.81
N ALA A 162 -2.91 15.38 -8.54
CA ALA A 162 -3.95 14.70 -7.75
C ALA A 162 -5.35 14.93 -8.33
N SER A 163 -5.62 16.15 -8.82
CA SER A 163 -6.88 16.48 -9.50
C SER A 163 -7.04 15.71 -10.82
N ASN A 164 -5.99 15.63 -11.63
CA ASN A 164 -5.99 14.87 -12.87
C ASN A 164 -6.17 13.36 -12.62
N LEU A 165 -5.51 12.84 -11.59
CA LEU A 165 -5.65 11.45 -11.15
C LEU A 165 -7.11 11.13 -10.78
N ALA A 166 -7.78 12.03 -10.06
CA ALA A 166 -9.19 11.88 -9.67
C ALA A 166 -10.18 12.01 -10.85
N GLN A 167 -9.74 12.48 -12.03
CA GLN A 167 -10.55 12.54 -13.25
C GLN A 167 -10.47 11.26 -14.09
N LEU A 168 -9.46 10.42 -13.89
CA LEU A 168 -9.40 9.11 -14.50
C LEU A 168 -10.62 8.30 -14.09
N ARG A 169 -11.11 7.44 -14.98
CA ARG A 169 -12.37 6.74 -14.71
C ARG A 169 -12.51 5.43 -15.45
N THR A 170 -13.33 4.58 -14.90
CA THR A 170 -14.00 3.47 -15.60
C THR A 170 -15.44 3.85 -15.95
N ASN A 171 -16.19 2.97 -16.59
CA ASN A 171 -17.61 3.17 -16.85
C ASN A 171 -18.43 3.28 -15.55
N ASP A 172 -17.96 2.69 -14.46
CA ASP A 172 -18.65 2.69 -13.16
C ASP A 172 -18.40 3.97 -12.32
N GLY A 173 -17.38 4.76 -12.66
CA GLY A 173 -17.13 6.04 -11.99
C GLY A 173 -15.68 6.53 -12.03
N PRO A 174 -15.41 7.69 -11.40
CA PRO A 174 -14.06 8.24 -11.32
C PRO A 174 -13.21 7.54 -10.29
N VAL A 175 -11.89 7.65 -10.46
CA VAL A 175 -10.89 7.21 -9.46
C VAL A 175 -11.10 7.96 -8.14
N VAL A 176 -11.10 7.22 -7.04
CA VAL A 176 -11.20 7.78 -5.69
C VAL A 176 -9.79 8.02 -5.15
N VAL A 177 -9.47 9.28 -4.82
CA VAL A 177 -8.18 9.64 -4.22
C VAL A 177 -8.38 10.04 -2.76
N MET A 178 -7.70 9.37 -1.85
CA MET A 178 -7.72 9.64 -0.42
C MET A 178 -6.32 9.97 0.06
N ASN A 179 -6.17 11.06 0.81
CA ASN A 179 -4.92 11.42 1.47
C ASN A 179 -4.98 11.01 2.95
N ILE A 180 -3.98 10.27 3.40
CA ILE A 180 -3.82 9.80 4.78
C ILE A 180 -2.57 10.45 5.35
N HIS A 181 -2.78 11.39 6.27
CA HIS A 181 -1.68 12.04 6.97
C HIS A 181 -1.25 11.22 8.20
N VAL A 182 0.05 10.96 8.30
CA VAL A 182 0.66 10.21 9.41
C VAL A 182 1.29 11.19 10.39
N SER A 183 0.70 11.31 11.57
CA SER A 183 1.21 12.16 12.65
C SER A 183 1.94 11.34 13.71
N SER A 184 2.91 11.96 14.38
CA SER A 184 3.64 11.40 15.52
C SER A 184 2.90 11.57 16.87
N LEU A 185 1.71 12.19 16.89
CA LEU A 185 0.88 12.42 18.08
C LEU A 185 0.35 11.14 18.71
#